data_9991daaf9ce263de00a9a97c04f57482
#
_entry.id   9991daaf9ce263de00a9a97c04f57482
#
_cell.length_a   1.000
_cell.length_b   1.000
_cell.length_c   1.000
_cell.angle_alpha   90.00
_cell.angle_beta   90.00
_cell.angle_gamma   90.00
#
_symmetry.space_group_name_H-M   'P 1'
#
loop_
_entity.id
_entity.type
_entity.pdbx_description
1 polymer ?
#
loop_
_entity_poly.entity_id
_entity_poly.type
_entity_poly.pdbx_seq_one_letter_code
_entity_poly.pdbx_strand_id
1 'polypeptide(L)'
;IEQGAKWPDGIGSAATEVSRHWAYVAPVRPVIPAVQHSMWPANAIDYFVLAKLEENEIQPSSPVERRRLVRRVYLDLLGYPPTVEQVEAFVSDQTPNAYEALIEQLLASPQYGVRWARPWLDLARYADSNGYQADQYRNVWPYRDWVINALNHDMPFDQFTIEQIAGDLLESPTIS
;
A
#
# COMPACT_ATOMS: atom_id res chain seq x y z
N ILE A 1 9.24 9.18 -43.12
CA ILE A 1 9.06 7.90 -42.38
C ILE A 1 9.81 6.77 -43.04
N GLU A 2 10.00 6.76 -44.36
CA GLU A 2 10.77 5.73 -45.09
C GLU A 2 12.30 5.76 -44.88
N GLN A 3 12.85 6.82 -44.29
CA GLN A 3 14.29 6.94 -44.02
C GLN A 3 14.74 6.47 -42.65
N GLY A 4 13.80 6.04 -41.79
CA GLY A 4 14.07 5.64 -40.40
C GLY A 4 14.79 6.74 -39.61
N ALA A 5 14.41 6.98 -38.37
CA ALA A 5 15.19 7.84 -37.48
C ALA A 5 16.57 7.16 -37.28
N LYS A 6 17.65 7.78 -37.79
CA LYS A 6 19.00 7.30 -37.49
C LYS A 6 19.27 7.51 -36.01
N TRP A 7 19.42 6.41 -35.29
CA TRP A 7 19.83 6.42 -33.91
C TRP A 7 21.29 6.90 -33.84
N PRO A 8 21.65 7.85 -32.97
CA PRO A 8 23.02 8.32 -32.86
C PRO A 8 23.96 7.17 -32.52
N ASP A 9 25.10 7.07 -33.30
CA ASP A 9 26.11 6.06 -33.06
C ASP A 9 26.66 6.18 -31.63
N GLY A 10 26.70 5.05 -30.92
CA GLY A 10 27.18 5.00 -29.52
C GLY A 10 26.11 5.02 -28.44
N ILE A 11 24.84 5.29 -28.75
CA ILE A 11 23.74 5.10 -27.78
C ILE A 11 23.34 3.61 -27.81
N GLY A 12 23.69 2.89 -26.75
CA GLY A 12 23.37 1.46 -26.55
C GLY A 12 24.53 0.49 -26.88
N SER A 13 25.71 0.96 -27.31
CA SER A 13 26.87 0.10 -27.57
C SER A 13 27.93 0.07 -26.44
N ALA A 14 27.87 0.93 -25.46
CA ALA A 14 28.68 0.77 -24.29
C ALA A 14 27.98 -0.24 -23.36
N ALA A 15 28.55 -1.44 -23.27
CA ALA A 15 28.34 -2.32 -22.11
C ALA A 15 28.96 -1.62 -20.90
N THR A 16 28.37 -0.51 -20.47
CA THR A 16 28.55 -0.01 -19.15
C THR A 16 28.11 -1.16 -18.25
N GLU A 17 28.95 -1.62 -17.34
CA GLU A 17 28.49 -2.48 -16.23
C GLU A 17 27.23 -1.81 -15.71
N VAL A 18 26.09 -2.36 -16.06
CA VAL A 18 24.80 -1.88 -15.57
C VAL A 18 24.85 -2.19 -14.09
N SER A 19 25.27 -1.23 -13.30
CA SER A 19 25.11 -1.27 -11.87
C SER A 19 23.63 -1.62 -11.64
N ARG A 20 23.38 -2.90 -11.33
CA ARG A 20 22.02 -3.36 -11.10
C ARG A 20 21.50 -2.62 -9.89
N HIS A 21 20.66 -1.64 -10.13
CA HIS A 21 19.99 -0.95 -9.05
C HIS A 21 19.30 -1.99 -8.15
N TRP A 22 19.43 -1.85 -6.85
CA TRP A 22 18.94 -2.82 -5.85
C TRP A 22 17.47 -3.23 -6.08
N ALA A 23 16.64 -2.32 -6.59
CA ALA A 23 15.21 -2.59 -6.87
C ALA A 23 14.98 -3.62 -8.01
N TYR A 24 16.01 -3.91 -8.83
CA TYR A 24 15.95 -4.92 -9.91
C TYR A 24 16.72 -6.20 -9.56
N VAL A 25 17.17 -6.31 -8.33
CA VAL A 25 17.76 -7.54 -7.80
C VAL A 25 16.67 -8.34 -7.11
N ALA A 26 16.54 -9.63 -7.44
CA ALA A 26 15.55 -10.48 -6.81
C ALA A 26 15.75 -10.49 -5.28
N PRO A 27 14.68 -10.28 -4.48
CA PRO A 27 14.80 -10.24 -3.03
C PRO A 27 15.27 -11.58 -2.49
N VAL A 28 16.23 -11.55 -1.57
CA VAL A 28 16.71 -12.72 -0.83
C VAL A 28 16.33 -12.54 0.63
N ARG A 29 15.88 -13.62 1.27
CA ARG A 29 15.54 -13.55 2.70
C ARG A 29 16.82 -13.28 3.52
N PRO A 30 16.92 -12.11 4.20
CA PRO A 30 18.10 -11.78 4.96
C PRO A 30 18.16 -12.56 6.28
N VAL A 31 19.37 -12.68 6.84
CA VAL A 31 19.56 -13.21 8.19
C VAL A 31 19.06 -12.18 9.20
N ILE A 32 18.26 -12.62 10.17
CA ILE A 32 17.76 -11.75 11.24
C ILE A 32 18.96 -11.29 12.08
N PRO A 33 19.17 -9.96 12.27
CA PRO A 33 20.27 -9.45 13.05
C PRO A 33 20.14 -9.77 14.54
N ALA A 34 21.28 -9.96 15.21
CA ALA A 34 21.31 -10.00 16.67
C ALA A 34 21.13 -8.59 17.23
N VAL A 35 20.35 -8.46 18.30
CA VAL A 35 20.05 -7.21 19.00
C VAL A 35 20.30 -7.35 20.51
N GLN A 36 20.60 -6.24 21.19
CA GLN A 36 20.84 -6.23 22.62
C GLN A 36 19.52 -6.36 23.42
N HIS A 37 18.48 -5.65 23.01
CA HIS A 37 17.17 -5.63 23.66
C HIS A 37 16.21 -6.67 23.05
N SER A 38 16.57 -7.95 23.10
CA SER A 38 15.85 -9.06 22.44
C SER A 38 14.40 -9.27 22.90
N MET A 39 13.96 -8.63 23.99
CA MET A 39 12.57 -8.69 24.46
C MET A 39 11.64 -7.65 23.84
N TRP A 40 12.17 -6.70 23.06
CA TRP A 40 11.37 -5.65 22.44
C TRP A 40 10.72 -6.11 21.11
N PRO A 41 11.42 -6.85 20.22
CA PRO A 41 10.86 -7.26 18.94
C PRO A 41 9.71 -8.25 19.10
N ALA A 42 8.59 -7.99 18.43
CA ALA A 42 7.44 -8.89 18.32
C ALA A 42 7.52 -9.80 17.07
N ASN A 43 8.21 -9.36 16.02
CA ASN A 43 8.35 -10.08 14.76
C ASN A 43 9.73 -9.82 14.11
N ALA A 44 10.00 -10.52 12.99
CA ALA A 44 11.29 -10.43 12.31
C ALA A 44 11.66 -9.01 11.83
N ILE A 45 10.67 -8.19 11.45
CA ILE A 45 10.89 -6.81 10.98
C ILE A 45 11.42 -5.94 12.12
N ASP A 46 10.89 -6.13 13.31
CA ASP A 46 11.28 -5.37 14.49
C ASP A 46 12.77 -5.56 14.83
N TYR A 47 13.33 -6.75 14.57
CA TYR A 47 14.78 -6.98 14.76
C TYR A 47 15.63 -6.09 13.85
N PHE A 48 15.23 -5.91 12.59
CA PHE A 48 15.94 -5.00 11.66
C PHE A 48 15.80 -3.55 12.10
N VAL A 49 14.60 -3.16 12.53
CA VAL A 49 14.36 -1.80 13.06
C VAL A 49 15.21 -1.57 14.32
N LEU A 50 15.17 -2.50 15.27
CA LEU A 50 15.90 -2.36 16.54
C LEU A 50 17.40 -2.37 16.32
N ALA A 51 17.95 -3.25 15.47
CA ALA A 51 19.37 -3.25 15.15
C ALA A 51 19.83 -1.88 14.60
N LYS A 52 18.99 -1.24 13.77
CA LYS A 52 19.29 0.09 13.23
C LYS A 52 19.19 1.19 14.28
N LEU A 53 18.25 1.08 15.20
CA LEU A 53 18.15 1.98 16.36
C LEU A 53 19.38 1.86 17.27
N GLU A 54 19.77 0.62 17.61
CA GLU A 54 20.94 0.35 18.45
C GLU A 54 22.25 0.83 17.81
N GLU A 55 22.40 0.64 16.49
CA GLU A 55 23.55 1.17 15.73
C GLU A 55 23.68 2.70 15.84
N ASN A 56 22.56 3.40 15.98
CA ASN A 56 22.52 4.86 16.10
C ASN A 56 22.33 5.35 17.55
N GLU A 57 22.45 4.47 18.54
CA GLU A 57 22.26 4.79 19.97
C GLU A 57 20.89 5.39 20.31
N ILE A 58 19.85 5.02 19.52
CA ILE A 58 18.49 5.49 19.71
C ILE A 58 17.67 4.41 20.42
N GLN A 59 16.97 4.81 21.49
CA GLN A 59 16.06 3.91 22.19
C GLN A 59 14.67 3.93 21.55
N PRO A 60 13.98 2.77 21.43
CA PRO A 60 12.59 2.74 21.03
C PRO A 60 11.73 3.55 21.98
N SER A 61 10.74 4.27 21.44
CA SER A 61 9.72 4.93 22.25
C SER A 61 8.87 3.91 22.99
N SER A 62 8.36 4.29 24.17
CA SER A 62 7.35 3.48 24.86
C SER A 62 6.08 3.30 24.01
N PRO A 63 5.35 2.18 24.20
CA PRO A 63 4.07 1.95 23.54
C PRO A 63 3.12 3.13 23.70
N VAL A 64 2.40 3.44 22.62
CA VAL A 64 1.43 4.54 22.66
C VAL A 64 0.20 4.15 23.49
N GLU A 65 -0.40 5.13 24.15
CA GLU A 65 -1.66 4.96 24.88
C GLU A 65 -2.78 4.42 23.97
N ARG A 66 -3.61 3.51 24.47
CA ARG A 66 -4.68 2.81 23.71
C ARG A 66 -5.64 3.78 22.98
N ARG A 67 -6.00 4.88 23.62
CA ARG A 67 -6.86 5.93 23.03
C ARG A 67 -6.23 6.60 21.81
N ARG A 68 -4.92 6.80 21.84
CA ARG A 68 -4.17 7.30 20.69
C ARG A 68 -3.94 6.22 19.63
N LEU A 69 -3.73 4.98 20.07
CA LEU A 69 -3.53 3.83 19.18
C LEU A 69 -4.76 3.62 18.28
N VAL A 70 -5.96 3.51 18.86
CA VAL A 70 -7.18 3.30 18.08
C VAL A 70 -7.41 4.43 17.08
N ARG A 71 -7.16 5.68 17.45
CA ARG A 71 -7.26 6.81 16.53
C ARG A 71 -6.29 6.69 15.34
N ARG A 72 -5.03 6.28 15.59
CA ARG A 72 -4.04 6.08 14.52
C ARG A 72 -4.49 4.99 13.57
N VAL A 73 -4.91 3.86 14.09
CA VAL A 73 -5.35 2.70 13.30
C VAL A 73 -6.53 3.06 12.38
N TYR A 74 -7.54 3.76 12.90
CA TYR A 74 -8.67 4.23 12.09
C TYR A 74 -8.23 5.18 10.97
N LEU A 75 -7.38 6.14 11.28
CA LEU A 75 -6.87 7.09 10.29
C LEU A 75 -6.02 6.41 9.22
N ASP A 76 -5.22 5.42 9.59
CA ASP A 76 -4.38 4.68 8.65
C ASP A 76 -5.22 3.78 7.73
N LEU A 77 -6.10 2.95 8.30
CA LEU A 77 -6.83 1.95 7.55
C LEU A 77 -8.05 2.52 6.82
N LEU A 78 -8.80 3.43 7.45
CA LEU A 78 -10.07 3.95 6.90
C LEU A 78 -10.01 5.42 6.49
N GLY A 79 -9.01 6.19 6.95
CA GLY A 79 -8.83 7.59 6.60
C GLY A 79 -9.68 8.58 7.40
N TYR A 80 -10.43 8.12 8.40
CA TYR A 80 -11.23 8.96 9.30
C TYR A 80 -11.11 8.50 10.76
N PRO A 81 -11.39 9.36 11.76
CA PRO A 81 -11.28 9.00 13.17
C PRO A 81 -12.41 8.07 13.63
N PRO A 82 -12.19 7.27 14.68
CA PRO A 82 -13.25 6.48 15.33
C PRO A 82 -14.27 7.39 16.03
N THR A 83 -15.48 6.87 16.22
CA THR A 83 -16.47 7.50 17.12
C THR A 83 -16.05 7.37 18.58
N VAL A 84 -16.71 8.13 19.47
CA VAL A 84 -16.44 8.05 20.92
C VAL A 84 -16.71 6.65 21.45
N GLU A 85 -17.81 6.02 21.02
CA GLU A 85 -18.22 4.68 21.43
C GLU A 85 -17.18 3.63 20.98
N GLN A 86 -16.64 3.74 19.78
CA GLN A 86 -15.58 2.86 19.25
C GLN A 86 -14.27 3.01 20.04
N VAL A 87 -13.93 4.25 20.43
CA VAL A 87 -12.77 4.50 21.30
C VAL A 87 -12.96 3.85 22.66
N GLU A 88 -14.11 4.06 23.32
CA GLU A 88 -14.38 3.51 24.64
C GLU A 88 -14.46 1.97 24.61
N ALA A 89 -15.06 1.39 23.58
CA ALA A 89 -15.09 -0.06 23.38
C ALA A 89 -13.67 -0.65 23.33
N PHE A 90 -12.78 -0.08 22.51
CA PHE A 90 -11.40 -0.56 22.41
C PHE A 90 -10.59 -0.31 23.68
N VAL A 91 -10.75 0.84 24.33
CA VAL A 91 -10.02 1.18 25.56
C VAL A 91 -10.42 0.27 26.72
N SER A 92 -11.70 -0.11 26.83
CA SER A 92 -12.22 -1.00 27.88
C SER A 92 -11.95 -2.48 27.61
N ASP A 93 -11.72 -2.88 26.36
CA ASP A 93 -11.42 -4.27 26.02
C ASP A 93 -9.98 -4.63 26.44
N GLN A 94 -9.85 -5.44 27.47
CA GLN A 94 -8.56 -5.90 28.02
C GLN A 94 -8.18 -7.31 27.52
N THR A 95 -8.87 -7.84 26.50
CA THR A 95 -8.51 -9.15 25.94
C THR A 95 -7.14 -9.09 25.25
N PRO A 96 -6.35 -10.17 25.30
CA PRO A 96 -5.00 -10.19 24.71
C PRO A 96 -4.96 -9.89 23.20
N ASN A 97 -6.05 -10.24 22.48
CA ASN A 97 -6.18 -10.07 21.03
C ASN A 97 -7.06 -8.87 20.63
N ALA A 98 -7.34 -7.93 21.54
CA ALA A 98 -8.18 -6.76 21.25
C ALA A 98 -7.66 -5.92 20.08
N TYR A 99 -6.34 -5.80 19.95
CA TYR A 99 -5.73 -5.03 18.88
C TYR A 99 -5.87 -5.73 17.52
N GLU A 100 -5.57 -7.01 17.46
CA GLU A 100 -5.71 -7.85 16.27
C GLU A 100 -7.17 -7.90 15.80
N ALA A 101 -8.11 -8.07 16.74
CA ALA A 101 -9.54 -8.08 16.44
C ALA A 101 -10.00 -6.73 15.86
N LEU A 102 -9.48 -5.63 16.38
CA LEU A 102 -9.74 -4.30 15.82
C LEU A 102 -9.22 -4.18 14.39
N ILE A 103 -7.98 -4.61 14.12
CA ILE A 103 -7.39 -4.59 12.78
C ILE A 103 -8.25 -5.39 11.80
N GLU A 104 -8.61 -6.63 12.13
CA GLU A 104 -9.45 -7.49 11.29
C GLU A 104 -10.81 -6.84 11.00
N GLN A 105 -11.44 -6.25 12.01
CA GLN A 105 -12.70 -5.52 11.83
C GLN A 105 -12.57 -4.35 10.86
N LEU A 106 -11.49 -3.58 10.92
CA LEU A 106 -11.27 -2.43 10.05
C LEU A 106 -10.88 -2.85 8.63
N LEU A 107 -10.10 -3.90 8.46
CA LEU A 107 -9.77 -4.47 7.16
C LEU A 107 -11.00 -5.01 6.45
N ALA A 108 -11.95 -5.59 7.17
CA ALA A 108 -13.22 -6.07 6.63
C ALA A 108 -14.22 -4.92 6.30
N SER A 109 -13.91 -3.69 6.64
CA SER A 109 -14.77 -2.54 6.35
C SER A 109 -14.73 -2.16 4.87
N PRO A 110 -15.89 -1.93 4.22
CA PRO A 110 -15.91 -1.42 2.83
C PRO A 110 -15.16 -0.09 2.66
N GLN A 111 -14.98 0.67 3.73
CA GLN A 111 -14.24 1.94 3.72
C GLN A 111 -12.73 1.74 3.55
N TYR A 112 -12.22 0.55 3.82
CA TYR A 112 -10.82 0.21 3.55
C TYR A 112 -10.49 0.38 2.06
N GLY A 113 -11.27 -0.24 1.17
CA GLY A 113 -11.09 -0.08 -0.26
C GLY A 113 -11.25 1.37 -0.73
N VAL A 114 -12.23 2.11 -0.18
CA VAL A 114 -12.41 3.54 -0.50
C VAL A 114 -11.18 4.35 -0.12
N ARG A 115 -10.58 4.09 1.05
CA ARG A 115 -9.37 4.76 1.50
C ARG A 115 -8.17 4.44 0.60
N TRP A 116 -7.97 3.16 0.30
CA TRP A 116 -6.77 2.68 -0.38
C TRP A 116 -6.86 2.75 -1.91
N ALA A 117 -8.05 2.89 -2.48
CA ALA A 117 -8.23 3.19 -3.90
C ALA A 117 -7.68 4.58 -4.28
N ARG A 118 -7.68 5.55 -3.36
CA ARG A 118 -7.29 6.94 -3.66
C ARG A 118 -5.86 7.06 -4.20
N PRO A 119 -4.80 6.51 -3.55
CA PRO A 119 -3.45 6.57 -4.11
C PRO A 119 -3.34 5.93 -5.49
N TRP A 120 -4.06 4.83 -5.73
CA TRP A 120 -4.08 4.18 -7.04
C TRP A 120 -4.77 5.05 -8.10
N LEU A 121 -5.94 5.59 -7.79
CA LEU A 121 -6.68 6.47 -8.68
C LEU A 121 -5.89 7.74 -9.03
N ASP A 122 -5.10 8.25 -8.09
CA ASP A 122 -4.17 9.37 -8.31
C ASP A 122 -3.08 8.99 -9.34
N LEU A 123 -2.48 7.80 -9.21
CA LEU A 123 -1.51 7.28 -10.17
C LEU A 123 -2.13 7.07 -11.55
N ALA A 124 -3.36 6.56 -11.60
CA ALA A 124 -4.13 6.34 -12.82
C ALA A 124 -4.68 7.64 -13.44
N ARG A 125 -4.48 8.79 -12.78
CA ARG A 125 -5.01 10.08 -13.23
C ARG A 125 -6.53 10.09 -13.37
N TYR A 126 -7.23 9.39 -12.48
CA TYR A 126 -8.68 9.37 -12.43
C TYR A 126 -9.25 10.75 -12.10
N ALA A 127 -10.30 11.15 -12.80
CA ALA A 127 -11.09 12.33 -12.48
C ALA A 127 -12.52 12.17 -12.97
N ASP A 128 -13.49 12.73 -12.23
CA ASP A 128 -14.91 12.74 -12.58
C ASP A 128 -15.26 13.79 -13.65
N SER A 129 -14.30 14.70 -13.96
CA SER A 129 -14.46 15.73 -14.97
C SER A 129 -13.15 15.93 -15.75
N ASN A 130 -13.21 16.71 -16.83
CA ASN A 130 -12.01 17.04 -17.61
C ASN A 130 -11.07 18.04 -16.89
N GLY A 131 -11.57 18.80 -15.91
CA GLY A 131 -10.81 19.82 -15.16
C GLY A 131 -10.30 20.98 -16.01
N TYR A 132 -10.73 21.09 -17.28
CA TYR A 132 -10.23 22.07 -18.23
C TYR A 132 -11.33 22.61 -19.13
N GLN A 133 -11.27 23.90 -19.51
CA GLN A 133 -12.28 24.60 -20.31
C GLN A 133 -13.68 24.50 -19.71
N ALA A 134 -14.63 23.88 -20.45
CA ALA A 134 -16.01 23.70 -20.02
C ALA A 134 -16.19 22.68 -18.86
N ASP A 135 -15.13 22.06 -18.42
CA ASP A 135 -15.10 21.09 -17.32
C ASP A 135 -16.22 20.02 -17.40
N GLN A 136 -16.33 19.40 -18.56
CA GLN A 136 -17.37 18.41 -18.81
C GLN A 136 -17.21 17.17 -17.92
N TYR A 137 -18.33 16.69 -17.42
CA TYR A 137 -18.40 15.49 -16.63
C TYR A 137 -17.98 14.25 -17.43
N ARG A 138 -17.21 13.35 -16.79
CA ARG A 138 -16.73 12.08 -17.37
C ARG A 138 -17.40 10.90 -16.66
N ASN A 139 -18.01 10.03 -17.45
CA ASN A 139 -18.67 8.84 -16.90
C ASN A 139 -17.68 7.67 -16.79
N VAL A 140 -16.71 7.79 -15.89
CA VAL A 140 -15.64 6.78 -15.64
C VAL A 140 -15.69 6.19 -14.22
N TRP A 141 -16.76 6.46 -13.49
CA TRP A 141 -16.97 5.96 -12.13
C TRP A 141 -16.93 4.41 -12.01
N PRO A 142 -17.29 3.60 -13.03
CA PRO A 142 -17.19 2.14 -12.91
C PRO A 142 -15.75 1.68 -12.64
N TYR A 143 -14.76 2.34 -13.23
CA TYR A 143 -13.35 2.05 -12.97
C TYR A 143 -12.97 2.30 -11.50
N ARG A 144 -13.41 3.42 -10.93
CA ARG A 144 -13.20 3.72 -9.50
C ARG A 144 -13.80 2.63 -8.61
N ASP A 145 -15.05 2.26 -8.90
CA ASP A 145 -15.76 1.27 -8.10
C ASP A 145 -15.14 -0.12 -8.24
N TRP A 146 -14.65 -0.46 -9.43
CA TRP A 146 -13.88 -1.68 -9.63
C TRP A 146 -12.59 -1.70 -8.78
N VAL A 147 -11.80 -0.61 -8.75
CA VAL A 147 -10.59 -0.51 -7.92
C VAL A 147 -10.94 -0.67 -6.43
N ILE A 148 -11.99 -0.01 -5.95
CA ILE A 148 -12.47 -0.13 -4.57
C ILE A 148 -12.83 -1.58 -4.25
N ASN A 149 -13.58 -2.23 -5.13
CA ASN A 149 -14.01 -3.61 -4.96
C ASN A 149 -12.82 -4.58 -4.98
N ALA A 150 -11.86 -4.40 -5.88
CA ALA A 150 -10.65 -5.22 -5.95
C ALA A 150 -9.87 -5.18 -4.63
N LEU A 151 -9.70 -3.99 -4.03
CA LEU A 151 -9.03 -3.83 -2.75
C LEU A 151 -9.84 -4.42 -1.57
N ASN A 152 -11.17 -4.28 -1.58
CA ASN A 152 -12.02 -4.86 -0.53
C ASN A 152 -12.09 -6.40 -0.58
N HIS A 153 -11.79 -6.99 -1.75
CA HIS A 153 -11.72 -8.46 -1.92
C HIS A 153 -10.29 -8.98 -1.83
N ASP A 154 -9.34 -8.15 -1.42
CA ASP A 154 -7.91 -8.50 -1.34
C ASP A 154 -7.41 -9.18 -2.63
N MET A 155 -7.77 -8.59 -3.79
CA MET A 155 -7.36 -9.13 -5.09
C MET A 155 -5.83 -9.22 -5.17
N PRO A 156 -5.24 -10.37 -5.52
CA PRO A 156 -3.80 -10.49 -5.71
C PRO A 156 -3.25 -9.44 -6.67
N PHE A 157 -2.11 -8.84 -6.32
CA PHE A 157 -1.56 -7.71 -7.08
C PHE A 157 -1.20 -8.05 -8.53
N ASP A 158 -0.77 -9.27 -8.81
CA ASP A 158 -0.53 -9.77 -10.16
C ASP A 158 -1.81 -9.82 -10.98
N GLN A 159 -2.90 -10.38 -10.41
CA GLN A 159 -4.23 -10.38 -11.04
C GLN A 159 -4.74 -8.95 -11.26
N PHE A 160 -4.67 -8.11 -10.24
CA PHE A 160 -5.04 -6.70 -10.35
C PHE A 160 -4.31 -6.00 -11.50
N THR A 161 -3.00 -6.24 -11.63
CA THR A 161 -2.18 -5.64 -12.69
C THR A 161 -2.56 -6.17 -14.07
N ILE A 162 -2.78 -7.47 -14.21
CA ILE A 162 -3.22 -8.10 -15.48
C ILE A 162 -4.56 -7.50 -15.92
N GLU A 163 -5.53 -7.40 -15.02
CA GLU A 163 -6.85 -6.84 -15.33
C GLU A 163 -6.80 -5.36 -15.69
N GLN A 164 -5.86 -4.59 -15.11
CA GLN A 164 -5.63 -3.18 -15.48
C GLN A 164 -5.07 -3.01 -16.90
N ILE A 165 -4.24 -3.93 -17.37
CA ILE A 165 -3.50 -3.78 -18.62
C ILE A 165 -4.17 -4.55 -19.76
N ALA A 166 -4.76 -5.69 -19.48
CA ALA A 166 -5.23 -6.67 -20.45
C ALA A 166 -6.56 -7.32 -20.05
N GLY A 167 -7.41 -6.61 -19.32
CA GLY A 167 -8.71 -7.13 -18.88
C GLY A 167 -9.63 -7.55 -20.03
N ASP A 168 -9.54 -6.88 -21.19
CA ASP A 168 -10.26 -7.21 -22.41
C ASP A 168 -9.75 -8.48 -23.12
N LEU A 169 -8.57 -8.96 -22.77
CA LEU A 169 -7.94 -10.18 -23.32
C LEU A 169 -8.17 -11.41 -22.44
N LEU A 170 -8.87 -11.29 -21.33
CA LEU A 170 -9.19 -12.43 -20.48
C LEU A 170 -10.16 -13.39 -21.20
N GLU A 171 -10.11 -14.69 -20.86
CA GLU A 171 -10.99 -15.71 -21.45
C GLU A 171 -12.48 -15.41 -21.27
N SER A 172 -12.84 -14.72 -20.19
CA SER A 172 -14.22 -14.32 -19.90
C SER A 172 -14.24 -12.89 -19.34
N PRO A 173 -13.99 -11.88 -20.19
CA PRO A 173 -14.00 -10.50 -19.74
C PRO A 173 -15.40 -10.09 -19.25
N THR A 174 -15.48 -9.58 -18.03
CA THR A 174 -16.72 -9.03 -17.50
C THR A 174 -16.82 -7.55 -17.88
N ILE A 175 -17.92 -7.17 -18.52
CA ILE A 175 -18.30 -5.76 -18.65
C ILE A 175 -19.09 -5.42 -17.38
N SER A 176 -18.43 -4.84 -16.42
CA SER A 176 -19.07 -4.30 -15.21
C SER A 176 -19.26 -2.79 -15.33
#